data_feb062b7604eed520c3c6c1f07cd76b8
#
_entry.id   feb062b7604eed520c3c6c1f07cd76b8
#
_cell.length_a   1.000
_cell.length_b   1.000
_cell.length_c   1.000
_cell.angle_alpha   90.00
_cell.angle_beta   90.00
_cell.angle_gamma   90.00
#
_symmetry.space_group_name_H-M   'P 1'
#
loop_
_entity.id
_entity.type
_entity.pdbx_description
1 polymer ?
#
loop_
_entity_poly.entity_id
_entity_poly.type
_entity_poly.pdbx_seq_one_letter_code
_entity_poly.pdbx_strand_id
1 'polypeptide(L)'
;MIGSGSEHQTALIEKSPSKTALYKTDKHELLCTNHYQSDSFKNDKNNIANIATSASEYRYERLVELLKENPKLDYKSVAKILRDQKGKNGKNIGMGNEKAMNQLIAHHSIIFQPEKRRFWISTQPYQLGEYVCYDFDSIFAEAPSYNVDKEINDAAYTIPADSFLLSDGWKRFLTYKSSKEQIKASIKKKTPIENESAFIGQFLRSNPEEWETYYWTGELYRAEQNKEKAEVFYHQALTKEINDSSEVYKIKKLIKECNK
;
A
#
# COMPACT_ATOMS: atom_id res chain seq x y z
N MET A 1 -9.10 -15.54 -3.11
CA MET A 1 -8.70 -16.62 -2.17
C MET A 1 -9.95 -17.26 -1.60
N ILE A 2 -9.98 -18.56 -1.44
CA ILE A 2 -11.06 -19.32 -0.81
C ILE A 2 -10.43 -20.16 0.30
N GLY A 3 -11.06 -20.19 1.48
CA GLY A 3 -10.61 -20.99 2.61
C GLY A 3 -11.78 -21.70 3.28
N SER A 4 -11.51 -22.90 3.82
CA SER A 4 -12.45 -23.68 4.63
C SER A 4 -11.84 -23.92 6.00
N GLY A 5 -12.52 -23.42 7.05
CA GLY A 5 -12.09 -23.65 8.44
C GLY A 5 -12.23 -25.10 8.87
N SER A 6 -13.26 -25.81 8.41
CA SER A 6 -13.50 -27.23 8.75
C SER A 6 -12.55 -28.18 8.07
N GLU A 7 -12.06 -27.84 6.87
CA GLU A 7 -11.14 -28.66 6.10
C GLU A 7 -9.68 -28.24 6.27
N HIS A 8 -9.43 -27.13 6.97
CA HIS A 8 -8.11 -26.51 7.13
C HIS A 8 -7.36 -26.31 5.81
N GLN A 9 -8.10 -25.94 4.75
CA GLN A 9 -7.56 -25.76 3.40
C GLN A 9 -7.80 -24.36 2.89
N THR A 10 -6.82 -23.86 2.15
CA THR A 10 -6.91 -22.57 1.45
C THR A 10 -6.43 -22.74 0.01
N ALA A 11 -7.10 -22.06 -0.92
CA ALA A 11 -6.73 -22.04 -2.32
C ALA A 11 -6.88 -20.63 -2.91
N LEU A 12 -6.07 -20.33 -3.91
CA LEU A 12 -6.19 -19.12 -4.70
C LEU A 12 -6.77 -19.48 -6.07
N ILE A 13 -7.91 -18.87 -6.42
CA ILE A 13 -8.43 -18.94 -7.78
C ILE A 13 -7.84 -17.78 -8.57
N GLU A 14 -7.11 -18.11 -9.61
CA GLU A 14 -6.53 -17.18 -10.56
C GLU A 14 -7.33 -17.19 -11.85
N LYS A 15 -7.70 -16.01 -12.34
CA LYS A 15 -8.56 -15.89 -13.51
C LYS A 15 -8.11 -14.77 -14.45
N SER A 16 -7.95 -15.11 -15.71
CA SER A 16 -7.86 -14.17 -16.83
C SER A 16 -9.14 -14.25 -17.70
N PRO A 17 -9.31 -13.40 -18.72
CA PRO A 17 -10.45 -13.51 -19.63
C PRO A 17 -10.59 -14.87 -20.32
N SER A 18 -9.48 -15.56 -20.56
CA SER A 18 -9.43 -16.82 -21.33
C SER A 18 -9.09 -18.05 -20.49
N LYS A 19 -8.70 -17.90 -19.21
CA LYS A 19 -8.16 -19.00 -18.42
C LYS A 19 -8.47 -18.86 -16.95
N THR A 20 -8.78 -19.97 -16.31
CA THR A 20 -8.92 -20.06 -14.84
C THR A 20 -7.99 -21.16 -14.33
N ALA A 21 -7.34 -20.90 -13.22
CA ALA A 21 -6.45 -21.86 -12.55
C ALA A 21 -6.70 -21.84 -11.03
N LEU A 22 -6.40 -22.97 -10.41
CA LEU A 22 -6.39 -23.11 -8.96
C LEU A 22 -4.94 -23.26 -8.50
N TYR A 23 -4.49 -22.35 -7.63
CA TYR A 23 -3.19 -22.44 -6.98
C TYR A 23 -3.37 -22.91 -5.54
N LYS A 24 -2.68 -23.99 -5.21
CA LYS A 24 -2.57 -24.55 -3.86
C LYS A 24 -1.10 -24.68 -3.48
N THR A 25 -0.81 -24.73 -2.20
CA THR A 25 0.53 -24.94 -1.68
C THR A 25 0.47 -25.97 -0.55
N ASP A 26 1.51 -26.76 -0.41
CA ASP A 26 1.69 -27.69 0.72
C ASP A 26 2.29 -26.98 1.96
N LYS A 27 2.57 -25.66 1.83
CA LYS A 27 3.01 -24.84 2.96
C LYS A 27 1.84 -24.49 3.86
N HIS A 28 2.14 -24.14 5.10
CA HIS A 28 1.14 -23.67 6.07
C HIS A 28 0.63 -22.25 5.80
N GLU A 29 1.24 -21.56 4.83
CA GLU A 29 0.81 -20.22 4.40
C GLU A 29 0.59 -20.20 2.88
N LEU A 30 -0.39 -19.44 2.46
CA LEU A 30 -0.66 -19.10 1.07
C LEU A 30 -0.69 -17.58 0.93
N LEU A 31 0.29 -17.05 0.21
CA LEU A 31 0.47 -15.62 -0.01
C LEU A 31 0.09 -15.26 -1.44
N CYS A 32 -0.47 -14.08 -1.62
CA CYS A 32 -0.66 -13.52 -2.96
C CYS A 32 -0.57 -12.00 -2.94
N THR A 33 -0.06 -11.48 -4.03
CA THR A 33 -0.07 -10.06 -4.38
C THR A 33 -0.71 -9.88 -5.76
N ASN A 34 -0.31 -8.90 -6.53
CA ASN A 34 -0.97 -8.59 -7.80
C ASN A 34 -0.38 -9.32 -9.02
N HIS A 35 0.11 -10.56 -8.84
CA HIS A 35 0.57 -11.41 -9.94
C HIS A 35 0.08 -12.84 -9.77
N TYR A 36 -0.01 -13.59 -10.88
CA TYR A 36 -0.39 -15.00 -10.88
C TYR A 36 0.79 -15.87 -10.44
N GLN A 37 0.50 -16.92 -9.68
CA GLN A 37 1.50 -17.83 -9.08
C GLN A 37 1.40 -19.27 -9.58
N SER A 38 0.25 -19.68 -10.16
CA SER A 38 0.06 -21.05 -10.64
C SER A 38 0.90 -21.34 -11.88
N ASP A 39 1.30 -22.59 -12.05
CA ASP A 39 2.00 -23.07 -13.24
C ASP A 39 1.24 -22.76 -14.53
N SER A 40 -0.08 -22.70 -14.44
CA SER A 40 -0.95 -22.32 -15.54
C SER A 40 -0.63 -20.94 -16.13
N PHE A 41 -0.15 -20.01 -15.32
CA PHE A 41 0.18 -18.65 -15.73
C PHE A 41 1.69 -18.36 -15.77
N LYS A 42 2.54 -19.39 -15.55
CA LYS A 42 4.00 -19.24 -15.52
C LYS A 42 4.59 -18.60 -16.78
N ASN A 43 4.03 -18.93 -17.95
CA ASN A 43 4.48 -18.42 -19.24
C ASN A 43 3.55 -17.33 -19.80
N ASP A 44 2.65 -16.78 -19.00
CA ASP A 44 1.79 -15.68 -19.43
C ASP A 44 2.61 -14.40 -19.56
N LYS A 45 2.63 -13.82 -20.77
CA LYS A 45 3.46 -12.63 -21.08
C LYS A 45 3.09 -11.41 -20.25
N ASN A 46 1.79 -11.22 -19.97
CA ASN A 46 1.31 -10.10 -19.17
C ASN A 46 1.71 -10.27 -17.70
N ASN A 47 1.64 -11.51 -17.18
CA ASN A 47 2.10 -11.82 -15.83
C ASN A 47 3.60 -11.59 -15.67
N ILE A 48 4.40 -12.08 -16.60
CA ILE A 48 5.86 -11.86 -16.61
C ILE A 48 6.19 -10.36 -16.66
N ALA A 49 5.53 -9.62 -17.53
CA ALA A 49 5.71 -8.17 -17.62
C ALA A 49 5.31 -7.47 -16.32
N ASN A 50 4.16 -7.83 -15.72
CA ASN A 50 3.69 -7.27 -14.45
C ASN A 50 4.67 -7.53 -13.30
N ILE A 51 5.21 -8.74 -13.18
CA ILE A 51 6.24 -9.08 -12.19
C ILE A 51 7.47 -8.19 -12.36
N ALA A 52 7.94 -8.02 -13.60
CA ALA A 52 9.16 -7.27 -13.90
C ALA A 52 9.02 -5.74 -13.74
N THR A 53 7.81 -5.19 -13.85
CA THR A 53 7.61 -3.74 -13.93
C THR A 53 6.86 -3.14 -12.74
N SER A 54 6.11 -3.93 -11.96
CA SER A 54 5.31 -3.45 -10.84
C SER A 54 5.94 -3.74 -9.46
N ALA A 55 5.35 -3.18 -8.43
CA ALA A 55 5.72 -3.47 -7.04
C ALA A 55 5.18 -4.82 -6.51
N SER A 56 4.57 -5.66 -7.36
CA SER A 56 3.86 -6.86 -6.91
C SER A 56 4.80 -7.90 -6.28
N GLU A 57 5.91 -8.23 -6.94
CA GLU A 57 6.90 -9.17 -6.42
C GLU A 57 7.62 -8.62 -5.18
N TYR A 58 7.95 -7.33 -5.19
CA TYR A 58 8.58 -6.68 -4.04
C TYR A 58 7.71 -6.80 -2.77
N ARG A 59 6.40 -6.56 -2.89
CA ARG A 59 5.46 -6.75 -1.77
C ARG A 59 5.32 -8.21 -1.36
N TYR A 60 5.36 -9.14 -2.31
CA TYR A 60 5.35 -10.57 -2.00
C TYR A 60 6.56 -10.96 -1.13
N GLU A 61 7.76 -10.54 -1.53
CA GLU A 61 9.00 -10.79 -0.75
C GLU A 61 8.94 -10.13 0.63
N ARG A 62 8.43 -8.87 0.72
CA ARG A 62 8.23 -8.22 2.02
C ARG A 62 7.24 -8.98 2.90
N LEU A 63 6.17 -9.51 2.34
CA LEU A 63 5.20 -10.32 3.06
C LEU A 63 5.84 -11.61 3.60
N VAL A 64 6.70 -12.28 2.81
CA VAL A 64 7.48 -13.43 3.27
C VAL A 64 8.40 -13.07 4.45
N GLU A 65 9.06 -11.91 4.43
CA GLU A 65 9.86 -11.43 5.55
C GLU A 65 9.00 -11.25 6.82
N LEU A 66 7.87 -10.54 6.68
CA LEU A 66 6.96 -10.27 7.80
C LEU A 66 6.41 -11.54 8.45
N LEU A 67 6.12 -12.58 7.65
CA LEU A 67 5.70 -13.88 8.17
C LEU A 67 6.83 -14.60 8.92
N LYS A 68 8.06 -14.54 8.43
CA LYS A 68 9.22 -15.11 9.14
C LYS A 68 9.48 -14.41 10.48
N GLU A 69 9.27 -13.09 10.53
CA GLU A 69 9.39 -12.31 11.76
C GLU A 69 8.25 -12.63 12.76
N ASN A 70 7.12 -13.16 12.28
CA ASN A 70 5.94 -13.46 13.07
C ASN A 70 5.50 -14.93 12.88
N PRO A 71 6.22 -15.92 13.40
CA PRO A 71 5.97 -17.34 13.14
C PRO A 71 4.67 -17.88 13.77
N LYS A 72 4.06 -17.13 14.67
CA LYS A 72 2.74 -17.44 15.25
C LYS A 72 1.82 -16.25 15.02
N LEU A 73 0.99 -16.37 13.99
CA LEU A 73 0.04 -15.33 13.64
C LEU A 73 -1.22 -15.44 14.52
N ASP A 74 -1.61 -14.31 15.08
CA ASP A 74 -2.94 -14.05 15.57
C ASP A 74 -3.56 -12.87 14.79
N TYR A 75 -4.82 -12.59 15.06
CA TYR A 75 -5.53 -11.50 14.38
C TYR A 75 -4.85 -10.12 14.57
N LYS A 76 -4.17 -9.88 15.71
CA LYS A 76 -3.43 -8.64 15.99
C LYS A 76 -2.14 -8.55 15.16
N SER A 77 -1.43 -9.67 15.04
CA SER A 77 -0.22 -9.78 14.22
C SER A 77 -0.54 -9.57 12.74
N VAL A 78 -1.65 -10.13 12.27
CA VAL A 78 -2.13 -9.93 10.88
C VAL A 78 -2.45 -8.44 10.64
N ALA A 79 -3.11 -7.77 11.58
CA ALA A 79 -3.37 -6.33 11.46
C ALA A 79 -2.08 -5.51 11.38
N LYS A 80 -1.03 -5.86 12.15
CA LYS A 80 0.30 -5.22 12.06
C LYS A 80 0.92 -5.41 10.68
N ILE A 81 0.85 -6.62 10.11
CA ILE A 81 1.33 -6.90 8.75
C ILE A 81 0.59 -6.05 7.72
N LEU A 82 -0.75 -5.98 7.80
CA LEU A 82 -1.56 -5.17 6.90
C LEU A 82 -1.29 -3.66 7.01
N ARG A 83 -0.78 -3.21 8.17
CA ARG A 83 -0.40 -1.81 8.43
C ARG A 83 1.08 -1.50 8.17
N ASP A 84 1.89 -2.48 7.72
CA ASP A 84 3.32 -2.27 7.48
C ASP A 84 3.56 -1.28 6.33
N GLN A 85 4.28 -0.21 6.63
CA GLN A 85 4.62 0.87 5.71
C GLN A 85 6.09 0.82 5.25
N LYS A 86 6.81 -0.22 5.63
CA LYS A 86 8.23 -0.37 5.30
C LYS A 86 8.44 -1.19 4.03
N GLY A 87 9.60 -1.03 3.45
CA GLY A 87 10.10 -1.89 2.39
C GLY A 87 10.81 -3.13 2.91
N LYS A 88 11.40 -3.90 2.00
CA LYS A 88 12.22 -5.08 2.33
C LYS A 88 13.32 -4.73 3.32
N ASN A 89 13.64 -5.69 4.19
CA ASN A 89 14.61 -5.53 5.28
C ASN A 89 14.26 -4.39 6.25
N GLY A 90 12.97 -4.04 6.37
CA GLY A 90 12.52 -2.95 7.23
C GLY A 90 12.93 -1.54 6.77
N LYS A 91 13.39 -1.38 5.53
CA LYS A 91 13.85 -0.10 4.98
C LYS A 91 12.73 0.95 5.00
N ASN A 92 13.07 2.18 5.38
CA ASN A 92 12.17 3.31 5.17
C ASN A 92 12.17 3.68 3.67
N ILE A 93 11.03 3.55 3.03
CA ILE A 93 10.82 3.81 1.59
C ILE A 93 9.91 5.00 1.32
N GLY A 94 9.57 5.76 2.38
CA GLY A 94 8.60 6.84 2.31
C GLY A 94 7.17 6.40 2.62
N MET A 95 6.39 7.34 3.13
CA MET A 95 4.99 7.10 3.47
C MET A 95 4.13 7.11 2.20
N GLY A 96 3.33 6.08 2.01
CA GLY A 96 2.47 5.95 0.85
C GLY A 96 3.15 5.34 -0.39
N ASN A 97 4.36 4.82 -0.26
CA ASN A 97 5.05 4.13 -1.33
C ASN A 97 4.32 2.84 -1.72
N GLU A 98 4.14 2.59 -3.01
CA GLU A 98 3.40 1.42 -3.52
C GLU A 98 4.11 0.08 -3.27
N LYS A 99 5.39 0.11 -2.90
CA LYS A 99 6.15 -1.07 -2.45
C LYS A 99 5.82 -1.51 -1.03
N ALA A 100 5.15 -0.68 -0.22
CA ALA A 100 4.71 -1.04 1.12
C ALA A 100 3.45 -1.92 1.10
N MET A 101 3.23 -2.71 2.15
CA MET A 101 1.97 -3.44 2.35
C MET A 101 0.80 -2.46 2.54
N ASN A 102 0.98 -1.47 3.40
CA ASN A 102 0.06 -0.34 3.53
C ASN A 102 0.55 0.86 2.74
N GLN A 103 -0.03 1.06 1.57
CA GLN A 103 0.28 2.15 0.65
C GLN A 103 -0.43 3.47 1.01
N LEU A 104 -1.11 3.55 2.15
CA LEU A 104 -1.93 4.69 2.58
C LEU A 104 -2.94 5.16 1.52
N ILE A 105 -3.53 4.20 0.79
CA ILE A 105 -4.59 4.41 -0.22
C ILE A 105 -5.77 3.44 -0.03
N ALA A 106 -5.59 2.34 0.67
CA ALA A 106 -6.62 1.33 0.86
C ALA A 106 -7.82 1.89 1.64
N HIS A 107 -9.02 1.61 1.17
CA HIS A 107 -10.24 2.01 1.87
C HIS A 107 -10.43 1.20 3.15
N HIS A 108 -10.26 -0.13 3.07
CA HIS A 108 -10.37 -1.06 4.19
C HIS A 108 -9.60 -2.34 3.90
N SER A 109 -9.39 -3.13 4.93
CA SER A 109 -8.92 -4.52 4.84
C SER A 109 -9.74 -5.40 5.78
N ILE A 110 -9.72 -6.70 5.52
CA ILE A 110 -10.51 -7.69 6.25
C ILE A 110 -9.58 -8.79 6.75
N ILE A 111 -9.78 -9.21 8.00
CA ILE A 111 -9.11 -10.35 8.61
C ILE A 111 -10.19 -11.39 8.91
N PHE A 112 -9.94 -12.65 8.52
CA PHE A 112 -10.83 -13.77 8.84
C PHE A 112 -10.13 -14.76 9.76
N GLN A 113 -10.85 -15.25 10.77
CA GLN A 113 -10.46 -16.38 11.61
C GLN A 113 -11.56 -17.45 11.53
N PRO A 114 -11.53 -18.29 10.49
CA PRO A 114 -12.63 -19.21 10.19
C PRO A 114 -12.95 -20.19 11.32
N GLU A 115 -11.94 -20.71 12.03
CA GLU A 115 -12.09 -21.67 13.14
C GLU A 115 -12.85 -21.07 14.33
N LYS A 116 -12.81 -19.74 14.48
CA LYS A 116 -13.53 -19.00 15.50
C LYS A 116 -14.76 -18.29 14.97
N ARG A 117 -15.03 -18.45 13.69
CA ARG A 117 -16.14 -17.78 12.98
C ARG A 117 -16.17 -16.27 13.21
N ARG A 118 -14.98 -15.64 13.24
CA ARG A 118 -14.80 -14.21 13.44
C ARG A 118 -14.17 -13.56 12.23
N PHE A 119 -14.50 -12.30 12.04
CA PHE A 119 -13.81 -11.45 11.08
C PHE A 119 -13.71 -10.03 11.60
N TRP A 120 -12.73 -9.31 11.07
CA TRP A 120 -12.47 -7.91 11.40
C TRP A 120 -12.46 -7.09 10.15
N ILE A 121 -13.07 -5.92 10.21
CA ILE A 121 -13.02 -4.92 9.14
C ILE A 121 -12.33 -3.67 9.67
N SER A 122 -11.33 -3.19 8.95
CA SER A 122 -10.66 -1.96 9.32
C SER A 122 -11.53 -0.74 9.04
N THR A 123 -11.45 0.25 9.91
CA THR A 123 -12.04 1.57 9.68
C THR A 123 -11.03 2.53 9.04
N GLN A 124 -11.50 3.69 8.61
CA GLN A 124 -10.66 4.75 8.04
C GLN A 124 -9.82 5.47 9.09
N PRO A 125 -8.76 6.18 8.67
CA PRO A 125 -8.27 6.29 7.29
C PRO A 125 -7.30 5.15 6.91
N TYR A 126 -7.30 4.75 5.64
CA TYR A 126 -6.27 3.87 5.03
C TYR A 126 -5.99 2.58 5.81
N GLN A 127 -7.03 1.91 6.32
CA GLN A 127 -6.94 0.72 7.20
C GLN A 127 -6.10 0.94 8.49
N LEU A 128 -5.84 2.19 8.86
CA LEU A 128 -5.17 2.55 10.11
C LEU A 128 -6.13 2.77 11.28
N GLY A 129 -7.43 2.94 11.01
CA GLY A 129 -8.44 2.99 12.05
C GLY A 129 -8.58 1.66 12.79
N GLU A 130 -9.54 1.53 13.67
CA GLU A 130 -9.81 0.30 14.38
C GLU A 130 -10.14 -0.85 13.42
N TYR A 131 -9.78 -2.08 13.80
CA TYR A 131 -10.34 -3.27 13.18
C TYR A 131 -11.50 -3.75 14.04
N VAL A 132 -12.70 -3.45 13.63
CA VAL A 132 -13.94 -3.82 14.32
C VAL A 132 -14.20 -5.30 14.14
N CYS A 133 -14.39 -6.02 15.23
CA CYS A 133 -14.64 -7.46 15.27
C CYS A 133 -16.13 -7.77 15.10
N TYR A 134 -16.42 -8.81 14.35
CA TYR A 134 -17.74 -9.41 14.21
C TYR A 134 -17.65 -10.91 14.48
N ASP A 135 -18.45 -11.40 15.44
CA ASP A 135 -18.57 -12.81 15.79
C ASP A 135 -19.86 -13.38 15.21
N PHE A 136 -19.73 -14.30 14.27
CA PHE A 136 -20.92 -14.86 13.58
C PHE A 136 -21.82 -15.64 14.52
N ASP A 137 -21.29 -16.31 15.53
CA ASP A 137 -22.11 -17.08 16.47
C ASP A 137 -23.02 -16.16 17.26
N SER A 138 -22.47 -15.08 17.81
CA SER A 138 -23.25 -14.08 18.53
C SER A 138 -24.25 -13.37 17.59
N ILE A 139 -23.80 -12.96 16.42
CA ILE A 139 -24.67 -12.26 15.42
C ILE A 139 -25.88 -13.11 15.06
N PHE A 140 -25.71 -14.38 14.71
CA PHE A 140 -26.82 -15.23 14.28
C PHE A 140 -27.69 -15.69 15.45
N ALA A 141 -27.13 -15.88 16.65
CA ALA A 141 -27.91 -16.20 17.84
C ALA A 141 -28.84 -15.04 18.26
N GLU A 142 -28.35 -13.81 18.12
CA GLU A 142 -29.07 -12.61 18.55
C GLU A 142 -29.89 -11.95 17.43
N ALA A 143 -29.73 -12.38 16.18
CA ALA A 143 -30.38 -11.76 15.02
C ALA A 143 -31.90 -11.52 15.17
N PRO A 144 -32.68 -12.42 15.81
CA PRO A 144 -34.11 -12.17 16.03
C PRO A 144 -34.43 -10.99 16.95
N SER A 145 -33.45 -10.55 17.76
CA SER A 145 -33.61 -9.43 18.72
C SER A 145 -32.99 -8.13 18.23
N TYR A 146 -32.39 -8.11 17.04
CA TYR A 146 -31.75 -6.91 16.52
C TYR A 146 -32.77 -5.83 16.14
N ASN A 147 -32.42 -4.60 16.43
CA ASN A 147 -33.06 -3.40 15.95
C ASN A 147 -31.99 -2.46 15.38
N VAL A 148 -32.37 -1.37 14.78
CA VAL A 148 -31.49 -0.41 14.11
C VAL A 148 -30.49 0.30 15.06
N ASP A 149 -30.78 0.28 16.37
CA ASP A 149 -29.99 0.97 17.38
C ASP A 149 -28.96 0.04 18.06
N LYS A 150 -28.99 -1.27 17.75
CA LYS A 150 -28.08 -2.24 18.37
C LYS A 150 -26.83 -2.43 17.52
N GLU A 151 -25.67 -2.15 18.14
CA GLU A 151 -24.38 -2.52 17.55
C GLU A 151 -24.20 -4.04 17.56
N ILE A 152 -23.72 -4.59 16.47
CA ILE A 152 -23.52 -6.04 16.27
C ILE A 152 -22.04 -6.44 16.35
N ASN A 153 -21.17 -5.49 16.68
CA ASN A 153 -19.73 -5.72 16.84
C ASN A 153 -19.39 -6.33 18.19
N ASP A 154 -18.25 -7.03 18.25
CA ASP A 154 -17.65 -7.52 19.48
C ASP A 154 -16.50 -6.60 19.90
N ALA A 155 -16.78 -5.67 20.80
CA ALA A 155 -15.81 -4.69 21.28
C ALA A 155 -14.61 -5.34 22.01
N ALA A 156 -14.79 -6.51 22.63
CA ALA A 156 -13.73 -7.20 23.37
C ALA A 156 -12.57 -7.67 22.46
N TYR A 157 -12.86 -7.91 21.18
CA TYR A 157 -11.86 -8.33 20.19
C TYR A 157 -11.50 -7.24 19.18
N THR A 158 -12.10 -6.07 19.25
CA THR A 158 -11.74 -4.94 18.39
C THR A 158 -10.28 -4.56 18.59
N ILE A 159 -9.54 -4.38 17.49
CA ILE A 159 -8.14 -3.96 17.51
C ILE A 159 -8.11 -2.43 17.46
N PRO A 160 -7.41 -1.76 18.36
CA PRO A 160 -7.32 -0.30 18.37
C PRO A 160 -6.75 0.27 17.07
N ALA A 161 -7.08 1.52 16.80
CA ALA A 161 -6.47 2.30 15.72
C ALA A 161 -4.95 2.33 15.85
N ASP A 162 -4.26 2.44 14.71
CA ASP A 162 -2.81 2.50 14.67
C ASP A 162 -2.30 3.79 15.32
N SER A 163 -1.32 3.67 16.20
CA SER A 163 -0.70 4.82 16.88
C SER A 163 -0.03 5.81 15.91
N PHE A 164 0.27 5.37 14.68
CA PHE A 164 0.77 6.25 13.64
C PHE A 164 -0.17 7.44 13.39
N LEU A 165 -1.48 7.27 13.52
CA LEU A 165 -2.47 8.37 13.38
C LEU A 165 -2.28 9.51 14.38
N LEU A 166 -1.65 9.24 15.52
CA LEU A 166 -1.35 10.24 16.56
C LEU A 166 0.07 10.81 16.44
N SER A 167 0.86 10.34 15.48
CA SER A 167 2.28 10.68 15.32
C SER A 167 2.50 11.95 14.48
N ASP A 168 3.67 12.54 14.62
CA ASP A 168 4.13 13.58 13.70
C ASP A 168 4.36 13.04 12.28
N GLY A 169 4.59 11.73 12.12
CA GLY A 169 4.61 11.06 10.83
C GLY A 169 3.31 11.25 10.07
N TRP A 170 2.17 11.05 10.74
CA TRP A 170 0.85 11.27 10.14
C TRP A 170 0.64 12.72 9.70
N LYS A 171 0.99 13.69 10.55
CA LYS A 171 0.90 15.11 10.21
C LYS A 171 1.75 15.46 8.98
N ARG A 172 2.98 14.95 8.93
CA ARG A 172 3.86 15.10 7.76
C ARG A 172 3.27 14.47 6.50
N PHE A 173 2.67 13.27 6.60
CA PHE A 173 2.02 12.63 5.47
C PHE A 173 0.84 13.46 4.93
N LEU A 174 0.02 14.04 5.78
CA LEU A 174 -1.06 14.94 5.36
C LEU A 174 -0.51 16.19 4.65
N THR A 175 0.56 16.78 5.19
CA THR A 175 1.28 17.90 4.56
C THR A 175 1.82 17.48 3.19
N TYR A 176 2.47 16.32 3.08
CA TYR A 176 2.96 15.77 1.82
C TYR A 176 1.84 15.66 0.79
N LYS A 177 0.72 15.03 1.14
CA LYS A 177 -0.43 14.88 0.23
C LYS A 177 -0.96 16.22 -0.25
N SER A 178 -1.21 17.13 0.66
CA SER A 178 -1.72 18.48 0.34
C SER A 178 -0.76 19.23 -0.57
N SER A 179 0.53 19.25 -0.24
CA SER A 179 1.54 19.94 -1.03
C SER A 179 1.72 19.31 -2.41
N LYS A 180 1.69 17.98 -2.53
CA LYS A 180 1.73 17.29 -3.82
C LYS A 180 0.57 17.72 -4.74
N GLU A 181 -0.64 17.78 -4.21
CA GLU A 181 -1.80 18.24 -5.00
C GLU A 181 -1.72 19.74 -5.36
N GLN A 182 -1.14 20.57 -4.50
CA GLN A 182 -0.88 21.99 -4.83
C GLN A 182 0.14 22.13 -5.98
N ILE A 183 1.23 21.36 -5.96
CA ILE A 183 2.22 21.34 -7.06
C ILE A 183 1.54 20.92 -8.37
N LYS A 184 0.78 19.83 -8.36
CA LYS A 184 0.04 19.38 -9.55
C LYS A 184 -0.92 20.42 -10.09
N ALA A 185 -1.64 21.09 -9.20
CA ALA A 185 -2.57 22.15 -9.55
C ALA A 185 -1.85 23.39 -10.14
N SER A 186 -0.73 23.79 -9.54
CA SER A 186 0.12 24.88 -10.01
C SER A 186 0.62 24.61 -11.43
N ILE A 187 1.18 23.43 -11.69
CA ILE A 187 1.65 23.03 -13.02
C ILE A 187 0.51 23.04 -14.03
N LYS A 188 -0.64 22.45 -13.68
CA LYS A 188 -1.81 22.36 -14.59
C LYS A 188 -2.38 23.73 -14.94
N LYS A 189 -2.48 24.63 -13.94
CA LYS A 189 -3.08 25.97 -14.10
C LYS A 189 -2.06 27.02 -14.54
N LYS A 190 -0.76 26.68 -14.57
CA LYS A 190 0.35 27.61 -14.80
C LYS A 190 0.33 28.80 -13.84
N THR A 191 0.02 28.55 -12.57
CA THR A 191 -0.01 29.56 -11.51
C THR A 191 1.17 29.35 -10.56
N PRO A 192 1.94 30.37 -10.21
CA PRO A 192 3.08 30.24 -9.30
C PRO A 192 2.63 29.87 -7.89
N ILE A 193 3.52 29.20 -7.16
CA ILE A 193 3.33 28.92 -5.74
C ILE A 193 3.89 30.09 -4.92
N GLU A 194 3.09 30.65 -4.03
CA GLU A 194 3.56 31.71 -3.12
C GLU A 194 4.64 31.17 -2.18
N ASN A 195 5.65 31.99 -1.91
CA ASN A 195 6.80 31.62 -1.07
C ASN A 195 7.41 30.25 -1.47
N GLU A 196 7.58 30.02 -2.76
CA GLU A 196 7.97 28.74 -3.36
C GLU A 196 9.14 28.05 -2.63
N SER A 197 10.20 28.78 -2.32
CA SER A 197 11.38 28.19 -1.64
C SER A 197 11.04 27.60 -0.27
N ALA A 198 10.23 28.28 0.51
CA ALA A 198 9.78 27.78 1.82
C ALA A 198 8.82 26.59 1.65
N PHE A 199 7.91 26.69 0.68
CA PHE A 199 6.97 25.63 0.34
C PHE A 199 7.69 24.33 -0.10
N ILE A 200 8.63 24.44 -1.04
CA ILE A 200 9.42 23.28 -1.49
C ILE A 200 10.22 22.68 -0.33
N GLY A 201 10.85 23.54 0.50
CA GLY A 201 11.55 23.06 1.69
C GLY A 201 10.64 22.28 2.66
N GLN A 202 9.40 22.71 2.84
CA GLN A 202 8.40 21.99 3.64
C GLN A 202 7.99 20.67 2.97
N PHE A 203 7.74 20.69 1.68
CA PHE A 203 7.36 19.49 0.91
C PHE A 203 8.45 18.42 0.98
N LEU A 204 9.71 18.77 0.75
CA LEU A 204 10.84 17.86 0.84
C LEU A 204 11.00 17.23 2.25
N ARG A 205 10.80 18.02 3.31
CA ARG A 205 10.85 17.50 4.69
C ARG A 205 9.64 16.66 5.08
N SER A 206 8.53 16.80 4.39
CA SER A 206 7.29 16.09 4.75
C SER A 206 7.37 14.58 4.47
N ASN A 207 8.07 14.17 3.40
CA ASN A 207 8.24 12.75 3.04
C ASN A 207 9.58 12.52 2.30
N PRO A 208 10.72 12.64 2.98
CA PRO A 208 12.04 12.68 2.34
C PRO A 208 12.51 11.36 1.75
N GLU A 209 11.88 10.24 2.08
CA GLU A 209 12.22 8.94 1.51
C GLU A 209 11.30 8.51 0.35
N GLU A 210 10.24 9.27 0.10
CA GLU A 210 9.35 9.01 -1.04
C GLU A 210 9.90 9.64 -2.33
N TRP A 211 10.06 8.84 -3.37
CA TRP A 211 10.61 9.27 -4.65
C TRP A 211 9.77 10.36 -5.35
N GLU A 212 8.44 10.30 -5.22
CA GLU A 212 7.54 11.29 -5.78
C GLU A 212 7.75 12.70 -5.21
N THR A 213 8.28 12.82 -3.99
CA THR A 213 8.62 14.11 -3.39
C THR A 213 9.62 14.87 -4.27
N TYR A 214 10.62 14.18 -4.75
CA TYR A 214 11.63 14.75 -5.64
C TYR A 214 11.15 14.85 -7.09
N TYR A 215 10.43 13.85 -7.56
CA TYR A 215 9.86 13.86 -8.90
C TYR A 215 8.94 15.08 -9.12
N TRP A 216 8.00 15.33 -8.22
CA TRP A 216 7.07 16.47 -8.36
C TRP A 216 7.75 17.82 -8.15
N THR A 217 8.81 17.89 -7.35
CA THR A 217 9.66 19.09 -7.27
C THR A 217 10.37 19.34 -8.60
N GLY A 218 10.90 18.29 -9.22
CA GLY A 218 11.49 18.38 -10.58
C GLY A 218 10.48 18.82 -11.64
N GLU A 219 9.24 18.26 -11.60
CA GLU A 219 8.17 18.67 -12.51
C GLU A 219 7.77 20.13 -12.35
N LEU A 220 7.76 20.66 -11.11
CA LEU A 220 7.50 22.06 -10.85
C LEU A 220 8.57 22.94 -11.52
N TYR A 221 9.85 22.70 -11.27
CA TYR A 221 10.94 23.46 -11.87
C TYR A 221 10.98 23.32 -13.40
N ARG A 222 10.64 22.14 -13.94
CA ARG A 222 10.53 21.95 -15.38
C ARG A 222 9.41 22.79 -15.98
N ALA A 223 8.26 22.92 -15.29
CA ALA A 223 7.16 23.78 -15.74
C ALA A 223 7.55 25.27 -15.73
N GLU A 224 8.46 25.67 -14.84
CA GLU A 224 9.04 27.01 -14.76
C GLU A 224 10.24 27.24 -15.70
N GLN A 225 10.52 26.28 -16.58
CA GLN A 225 11.66 26.29 -17.52
C GLN A 225 13.05 26.27 -16.83
N ASN A 226 13.11 25.94 -15.55
CA ASN A 226 14.37 25.77 -14.81
C ASN A 226 14.89 24.33 -14.94
N LYS A 227 15.49 24.03 -16.10
CA LYS A 227 15.95 22.70 -16.44
C LYS A 227 17.05 22.19 -15.50
N GLU A 228 17.96 23.06 -15.08
CA GLU A 228 19.07 22.69 -14.18
C GLU A 228 18.56 22.17 -12.82
N LYS A 229 17.65 22.91 -12.19
CA LYS A 229 17.05 22.46 -10.93
C LYS A 229 16.18 21.20 -11.13
N ALA A 230 15.42 21.14 -12.21
CA ALA A 230 14.59 19.96 -12.53
C ALA A 230 15.44 18.70 -12.60
N GLU A 231 16.58 18.74 -13.29
CA GLU A 231 17.51 17.63 -13.44
C GLU A 231 18.04 17.15 -12.06
N VAL A 232 18.46 18.08 -11.20
CA VAL A 232 18.93 17.75 -9.83
C VAL A 232 17.88 16.94 -9.07
N PHE A 233 16.62 17.38 -9.10
CA PHE A 233 15.55 16.68 -8.38
C PHE A 233 15.17 15.34 -9.02
N TYR A 234 15.22 15.20 -10.33
CA TYR A 234 15.03 13.89 -10.99
C TYR A 234 16.14 12.90 -10.61
N HIS A 235 17.39 13.36 -10.52
CA HIS A 235 18.48 12.52 -10.01
C HIS A 235 18.23 12.09 -8.56
N GLN A 236 17.77 12.99 -7.70
CA GLN A 236 17.40 12.64 -6.32
C GLN A 236 16.25 11.62 -6.26
N ALA A 237 15.23 11.75 -7.11
CA ALA A 237 14.15 10.76 -7.21
C ALA A 237 14.69 9.35 -7.52
N LEU A 238 15.67 9.24 -8.44
CA LEU A 238 16.28 7.97 -8.82
C LEU A 238 17.11 7.33 -7.69
N THR A 239 17.43 8.04 -6.62
CA THR A 239 18.12 7.47 -5.44
C THR A 239 17.17 6.78 -4.47
N LYS A 240 15.86 6.93 -4.66
CA LYS A 240 14.82 6.39 -3.78
C LYS A 240 14.22 5.09 -4.32
N GLU A 241 13.40 4.44 -3.51
CA GLU A 241 12.66 3.24 -3.94
C GLU A 241 11.48 3.62 -4.84
N ILE A 242 11.67 3.46 -6.14
CA ILE A 242 10.61 3.67 -7.14
C ILE A 242 9.84 2.37 -7.33
N ASN A 243 8.53 2.45 -7.37
CA ASN A 243 7.59 1.34 -7.43
C ASN A 243 7.56 0.61 -8.78
N ASP A 244 7.80 1.30 -9.88
CA ASP A 244 7.61 0.81 -11.25
C ASP A 244 8.82 1.17 -12.12
N SER A 245 9.29 0.21 -12.91
CA SER A 245 10.41 0.42 -13.83
C SER A 245 10.07 1.40 -14.98
N SER A 246 8.79 1.56 -15.32
CA SER A 246 8.35 2.55 -16.30
C SER A 246 8.54 3.98 -15.80
N GLU A 247 8.32 4.22 -14.50
CA GLU A 247 8.60 5.52 -13.89
C GLU A 247 10.11 5.82 -13.86
N VAL A 248 10.94 4.81 -13.59
CA VAL A 248 12.41 4.96 -13.69
C VAL A 248 12.81 5.35 -15.12
N TYR A 249 12.24 4.69 -16.12
CA TYR A 249 12.51 5.01 -17.53
C TYR A 249 12.06 6.44 -17.88
N LYS A 250 10.87 6.83 -17.45
CA LYS A 250 10.30 8.16 -17.63
C LYS A 250 11.20 9.25 -17.02
N ILE A 251 11.64 9.07 -15.77
CA ILE A 251 12.54 10.02 -15.11
C ILE A 251 13.86 10.14 -15.86
N LYS A 252 14.46 9.03 -16.28
CA LYS A 252 15.69 9.05 -17.08
C LYS A 252 15.51 9.76 -18.42
N LYS A 253 14.34 9.66 -19.04
CA LYS A 253 14.02 10.41 -20.28
C LYS A 253 13.93 11.90 -19.99
N LEU A 254 13.26 12.31 -18.90
CA LEU A 254 13.16 13.72 -18.50
C LEU A 254 14.54 14.35 -18.23
N ILE A 255 15.44 13.63 -17.56
CA ILE A 255 16.84 14.08 -17.38
C ILE A 255 17.51 14.37 -18.73
N LYS A 256 17.36 13.46 -19.72
CA LYS A 256 17.92 13.69 -21.06
C LYS A 256 17.30 14.90 -21.80
N GLU A 257 16.04 15.22 -21.51
CA GLU A 257 15.36 16.38 -22.06
C GLU A 257 15.83 17.69 -21.41
N CYS A 258 16.20 17.68 -20.13
CA CYS A 258 16.78 18.83 -19.46
C CYS A 258 18.15 19.23 -20.04
N ASN A 259 18.92 18.26 -20.53
CA ASN A 259 20.27 18.46 -21.10
C ASN A 259 20.28 18.86 -22.60
N LYS A 260 19.12 19.08 -23.19
CA LYS A 260 18.94 19.61 -24.54
C LYS A 260 18.55 21.08 -24.52
#